data_ff2e832c9fd33453b7b6fb3a224cb541
#
_entry.id   ff2e832c9fd33453b7b6fb3a224cb541
#
_cell.length_a   1.000
_cell.length_b   1.000
_cell.length_c   1.000
_cell.angle_alpha   90.00
_cell.angle_beta   90.00
_cell.angle_gamma   90.00
#
_symmetry.space_group_name_H-M   'P 1'
#
loop_
_entity.id
_entity.type
_entity.pdbx_description
1 polymer ?
#
loop_
_entity_poly.entity_id
_entity_poly.type
_entity_poly.pdbx_seq_one_letter_code
_entity_poly.pdbx_strand_id
1 'polypeptide(L)'
;RDDVESRGLGDVYKRQKSIFIEKDYWICRSLSLMATGDKDNRAIFKGGTSLTKAYGIGARFSEDIDVAIAEAWTLSGNQLKNLIRRTSKNMTAGLEELVIPGMTSKGSHYHKAFYTYPRAIDTEQVGAIRAGQLLVEINSFANPYPFERRSLCSFLTEFLQATGNNRMIEEYGMQPFEVNVLDRRRTLTEKLVSLIRCSLANLYMPQLTAKIRHFYDLHHLLKDEECLTYL
;
A
#
# COMPACT_ATOMS: atom_id res chain seq x y z
N ARG A 1 -21.99 -3.58 -24.83
CA ARG A 1 -21.58 -3.60 -23.42
C ARG A 1 -20.10 -3.25 -23.25
N ASP A 2 -19.24 -3.66 -24.19
CA ASP A 2 -17.78 -3.48 -24.13
C ASP A 2 -17.31 -2.03 -24.34
N ASP A 3 -18.10 -1.21 -25.03
CA ASP A 3 -17.74 0.19 -25.36
C ASP A 3 -17.85 1.17 -24.18
N VAL A 4 -18.59 0.83 -23.12
CA VAL A 4 -18.78 1.71 -21.96
C VAL A 4 -17.65 1.53 -20.94
N GLU A 5 -17.17 0.30 -20.76
CA GLU A 5 -16.03 0.02 -19.86
C GLU A 5 -14.71 0.59 -20.41
N SER A 6 -14.46 0.48 -21.72
CA SER A 6 -13.25 1.03 -22.34
C SER A 6 -13.19 2.57 -22.29
N ARG A 7 -14.34 3.26 -22.41
CA ARG A 7 -14.42 4.71 -22.26
C ARG A 7 -14.18 5.17 -20.84
N GLY A 8 -14.64 4.41 -19.84
CA GLY A 8 -14.42 4.71 -18.41
C GLY A 8 -12.95 4.61 -18.02
N LEU A 9 -12.24 3.58 -18.46
CA LEU A 9 -10.81 3.40 -18.16
C LEU A 9 -9.97 4.53 -18.76
N GLY A 10 -10.14 4.85 -20.04
CA GLY A 10 -9.38 5.91 -20.70
C GLY A 10 -9.54 7.28 -20.05
N ASP A 11 -10.71 7.60 -19.50
CA ASP A 11 -10.97 8.86 -18.79
C ASP A 11 -10.35 8.89 -17.39
N VAL A 12 -10.25 7.76 -16.71
CA VAL A 12 -9.56 7.68 -15.40
C VAL A 12 -8.08 7.96 -15.55
N TYR A 13 -7.40 7.39 -16.56
CA TYR A 13 -5.97 7.62 -16.80
C TYR A 13 -5.66 9.03 -17.32
N LYS A 14 -6.51 9.61 -18.16
CA LYS A 14 -6.35 10.99 -18.67
C LYS A 14 -6.47 12.05 -17.58
N ARG A 15 -7.13 11.74 -16.47
CA ARG A 15 -7.31 12.66 -15.33
C ARG A 15 -6.25 12.50 -14.25
N GLN A 16 -5.50 11.40 -14.25
CA GLN A 16 -4.44 11.20 -13.27
C GLN A 16 -3.19 11.98 -13.67
N LYS A 17 -2.65 12.76 -12.74
CA LYS A 17 -1.37 13.45 -12.96
C LYS A 17 -0.27 12.39 -13.07
N SER A 18 0.68 12.62 -13.96
CA SER A 18 1.79 11.71 -14.25
C SER A 18 2.57 11.24 -13.02
N ILE A 19 2.67 12.11 -12.00
CA ILE A 19 3.29 11.77 -10.71
C ILE A 19 2.60 10.60 -9.99
N PHE A 20 1.28 10.46 -10.12
CA PHE A 20 0.56 9.33 -9.52
C PHE A 20 0.86 8.02 -10.23
N ILE A 21 0.98 8.05 -11.57
CA ILE A 21 1.30 6.89 -12.39
C ILE A 21 2.70 6.40 -12.08
N GLU A 22 3.68 7.32 -12.02
CA GLU A 22 5.06 7.02 -11.66
C GLU A 22 5.14 6.40 -10.26
N LYS A 23 4.50 7.02 -9.28
CA LYS A 23 4.50 6.53 -7.91
C LYS A 23 3.80 5.18 -7.75
N ASP A 24 2.68 4.99 -8.43
CA ASP A 24 1.97 3.70 -8.47
C ASP A 24 2.83 2.58 -9.05
N TYR A 25 3.60 2.87 -10.11
CA TYR A 25 4.56 1.93 -10.66
C TYR A 25 5.58 1.47 -9.60
N TRP A 26 6.16 2.41 -8.85
CA TRP A 26 7.16 2.10 -7.82
C TRP A 26 6.56 1.37 -6.62
N ILE A 27 5.32 1.70 -6.22
CA ILE A 27 4.56 0.94 -5.21
C ILE A 27 4.38 -0.50 -5.67
N CYS A 28 3.87 -0.73 -6.88
CA CYS A 28 3.63 -2.06 -7.41
C CYS A 28 4.93 -2.86 -7.58
N ARG A 29 6.01 -2.23 -8.08
CA ARG A 29 7.32 -2.85 -8.16
C ARG A 29 7.82 -3.32 -6.79
N SER A 30 7.73 -2.48 -5.77
CA SER A 30 8.14 -2.82 -4.40
C SER A 30 7.31 -3.96 -3.82
N LEU A 31 5.99 -3.97 -4.04
CA LEU A 31 5.11 -5.05 -3.60
C LEU A 31 5.39 -6.36 -4.34
N SER A 32 5.69 -6.32 -5.64
CA SER A 32 6.09 -7.50 -6.43
C SER A 32 7.40 -8.11 -5.91
N LEU A 33 8.40 -7.27 -5.63
CA LEU A 33 9.67 -7.70 -5.03
C LEU A 33 9.48 -8.27 -3.63
N MET A 34 8.58 -7.69 -2.82
CA MET A 34 8.18 -8.23 -1.52
C MET A 34 7.59 -9.62 -1.68
N ALA A 35 6.58 -9.77 -2.53
CA ALA A 35 5.87 -11.04 -2.73
C ALA A 35 6.82 -12.15 -3.23
N THR A 36 7.69 -11.82 -4.18
CA THR A 36 8.70 -12.78 -4.69
C THR A 36 9.72 -13.18 -3.62
N GLY A 37 10.08 -12.26 -2.73
CA GLY A 37 11.06 -12.50 -1.66
C GLY A 37 10.48 -13.09 -0.38
N ASP A 38 9.16 -13.14 -0.24
CA ASP A 38 8.45 -13.64 0.96
C ASP A 38 8.22 -15.15 0.90
N LYS A 39 9.29 -15.92 1.07
CA LYS A 39 9.26 -17.38 1.01
C LYS A 39 8.36 -18.03 2.08
N ASP A 40 8.16 -17.34 3.18
CA ASP A 40 7.44 -17.84 4.35
C ASP A 40 5.95 -17.41 4.33
N ASN A 41 5.52 -16.65 3.33
CA ASN A 41 4.16 -16.06 3.20
C ASN A 41 3.72 -15.25 4.43
N ARG A 42 4.65 -14.53 5.06
CA ARG A 42 4.41 -13.77 6.30
C ARG A 42 4.25 -12.28 6.11
N ALA A 43 4.61 -11.74 4.94
CA ALA A 43 4.46 -10.32 4.64
C ALA A 43 3.06 -10.04 4.09
N ILE A 44 2.25 -9.34 4.87
CA ILE A 44 0.85 -9.04 4.53
C ILE A 44 0.72 -7.57 4.21
N PHE A 45 0.39 -7.26 2.96
CA PHE A 45 0.10 -5.90 2.51
C PHE A 45 -1.21 -5.39 3.12
N LYS A 46 -1.21 -4.16 3.64
CA LYS A 46 -2.35 -3.61 4.36
C LYS A 46 -2.48 -2.09 4.17
N GLY A 47 -3.34 -1.47 4.95
CA GLY A 47 -3.48 -0.01 5.00
C GLY A 47 -4.38 0.57 3.91
N GLY A 48 -4.31 1.90 3.73
CA GLY A 48 -5.15 2.60 2.75
C GLY A 48 -4.81 2.24 1.31
N THR A 49 -3.54 2.00 1.01
CA THR A 49 -3.07 1.62 -0.31
C THR A 49 -3.59 0.24 -0.72
N SER A 50 -3.71 -0.70 0.24
CA SER A 50 -4.28 -2.02 -0.06
C SER A 50 -5.78 -1.95 -0.38
N LEU A 51 -6.53 -1.03 0.24
CA LEU A 51 -7.95 -0.86 -0.07
C LEU A 51 -8.16 -0.43 -1.53
N THR A 52 -7.38 0.53 -2.00
CA THR A 52 -7.50 1.02 -3.38
C THR A 52 -6.94 0.04 -4.40
N LYS A 53 -5.78 -0.56 -4.14
CA LYS A 53 -5.09 -1.43 -5.10
C LYS A 53 -5.65 -2.85 -5.19
N ALA A 54 -6.03 -3.44 -4.05
CA ALA A 54 -6.47 -4.82 -4.00
C ALA A 54 -8.00 -5.00 -4.02
N TYR A 55 -8.72 -4.01 -3.51
CA TYR A 55 -10.18 -4.09 -3.37
C TYR A 55 -10.95 -3.07 -4.23
N GLY A 56 -10.27 -2.10 -4.86
CA GLY A 56 -10.94 -1.03 -5.59
C GLY A 56 -11.78 -0.11 -4.68
N ILE A 57 -11.53 -0.12 -3.37
CA ILE A 57 -12.31 0.64 -2.40
C ILE A 57 -11.70 2.03 -2.21
N GLY A 58 -12.50 3.06 -2.48
CA GLY A 58 -12.10 4.46 -2.42
C GLY A 58 -11.45 4.95 -3.71
N ALA A 59 -11.49 6.28 -3.90
CA ALA A 59 -10.97 6.94 -5.10
C ALA A 59 -9.78 7.87 -4.82
N ARG A 60 -9.27 7.89 -3.56
CA ARG A 60 -8.10 8.69 -3.23
C ARG A 60 -6.81 7.96 -3.56
N PHE A 61 -5.84 8.67 -4.06
CA PHE A 61 -4.48 8.14 -4.19
C PHE A 61 -3.89 7.92 -2.79
N SER A 62 -3.31 6.75 -2.56
CA SER A 62 -2.58 6.40 -1.34
C SER A 62 -1.15 6.02 -1.72
N GLU A 63 -0.17 6.57 -1.00
CA GLU A 63 1.23 6.56 -1.42
C GLU A 63 2.17 5.74 -0.53
N ASP A 64 1.66 5.30 0.62
CA ASP A 64 2.46 4.58 1.62
C ASP A 64 2.29 3.07 1.42
N ILE A 65 3.36 2.31 1.61
CA ILE A 65 3.31 0.85 1.64
C ILE A 65 3.34 0.39 3.09
N ASP A 66 2.20 -0.11 3.56
CA ASP A 66 2.06 -0.68 4.89
C ASP A 66 2.11 -2.20 4.81
N VAL A 67 2.97 -2.83 5.60
CA VAL A 67 3.12 -4.29 5.69
C VAL A 67 3.04 -4.73 7.14
N ALA A 68 2.34 -5.82 7.41
CA ALA A 68 2.38 -6.48 8.70
C ALA A 68 3.00 -7.87 8.56
N ILE A 69 3.70 -8.31 9.62
CA ILE A 69 4.28 -9.65 9.67
C ILE A 69 3.30 -10.60 10.38
N ALA A 70 2.85 -11.62 9.65
CA ALA A 70 1.99 -12.66 10.17
C ALA A 70 2.74 -13.58 11.13
N GLU A 71 2.01 -14.09 12.14
CA GLU A 71 2.53 -15.06 13.12
C GLU A 71 3.85 -14.62 13.79
N ALA A 72 4.01 -13.33 14.02
CA ALA A 72 5.23 -12.77 14.61
C ALA A 72 5.56 -13.34 15.99
N TRP A 73 4.55 -13.81 16.74
CA TRP A 73 4.71 -14.43 18.06
C TRP A 73 5.39 -15.80 18.01
N THR A 74 5.46 -16.45 16.86
CA THR A 74 6.16 -17.74 16.68
C THR A 74 7.66 -17.55 16.49
N LEU A 75 8.14 -16.31 16.37
CA LEU A 75 9.52 -15.95 16.09
C LEU A 75 10.20 -15.39 17.32
N SER A 76 11.48 -15.74 17.53
CA SER A 76 12.31 -15.03 18.48
C SER A 76 12.53 -13.57 18.03
N GLY A 77 12.87 -12.68 18.96
CA GLY A 77 13.11 -11.28 18.65
C GLY A 77 14.16 -11.07 17.55
N ASN A 78 15.21 -11.89 17.50
CA ASN A 78 16.23 -11.83 16.44
C ASN A 78 15.69 -12.32 15.09
N GLN A 79 14.91 -13.40 15.07
CA GLN A 79 14.28 -13.91 13.85
C GLN A 79 13.31 -12.87 13.27
N LEU A 80 12.47 -12.28 14.11
CA LEU A 80 11.53 -11.24 13.71
C LEU A 80 12.25 -10.00 13.15
N LYS A 81 13.26 -9.51 13.86
CA LYS A 81 14.09 -8.38 13.39
C LYS A 81 14.73 -8.66 12.03
N ASN A 82 15.28 -9.86 11.86
CA ASN A 82 15.90 -10.27 10.60
C ASN A 82 14.86 -10.41 9.47
N LEU A 83 13.67 -10.93 9.77
CA LEU A 83 12.58 -11.02 8.80
C LEU A 83 12.14 -9.62 8.34
N ILE A 84 11.87 -8.69 9.26
CA ILE A 84 11.51 -7.31 8.94
C ILE A 84 12.57 -6.64 8.06
N ARG A 85 13.86 -6.80 8.41
CA ARG A 85 14.97 -6.24 7.62
C ARG A 85 15.06 -6.87 6.23
N ARG A 86 14.92 -8.20 6.12
CA ARG A 86 14.93 -8.93 4.85
C ARG A 86 13.76 -8.48 3.96
N THR A 87 12.55 -8.38 4.51
CA THR A 87 11.37 -7.90 3.80
C THR A 87 11.59 -6.48 3.28
N SER A 88 12.04 -5.56 4.13
CA SER A 88 12.36 -4.18 3.71
C SER A 88 13.42 -4.16 2.60
N LYS A 89 14.52 -4.89 2.76
CA LYS A 89 15.60 -4.94 1.78
C LYS A 89 15.13 -5.51 0.42
N ASN A 90 14.30 -6.54 0.45
CA ASN A 90 13.79 -7.15 -0.78
C ASN A 90 12.89 -6.18 -1.53
N MET A 91 11.89 -5.59 -0.86
CA MET A 91 10.91 -4.72 -1.50
C MET A 91 11.49 -3.38 -1.97
N THR A 92 12.62 -2.97 -1.44
CA THR A 92 13.30 -1.71 -1.81
C THR A 92 14.60 -1.94 -2.57
N ALA A 93 14.77 -3.12 -3.17
CA ALA A 93 15.97 -3.43 -3.93
C ALA A 93 16.16 -2.46 -5.11
N GLY A 94 17.34 -1.84 -5.17
CA GLY A 94 17.68 -0.82 -6.17
C GLY A 94 17.22 0.60 -5.84
N LEU A 95 16.63 0.83 -4.65
CA LEU A 95 16.30 2.14 -4.13
C LEU A 95 17.29 2.58 -3.06
N GLU A 96 17.50 3.87 -2.95
CA GLU A 96 18.37 4.46 -1.92
C GLU A 96 17.52 4.89 -0.71
N GLU A 97 17.97 4.54 0.49
CA GLU A 97 17.29 4.96 1.70
C GLU A 97 17.56 6.44 2.00
N LEU A 98 16.47 7.18 2.25
CA LEU A 98 16.51 8.56 2.69
C LEU A 98 16.22 8.65 4.19
N VAL A 99 17.23 8.98 4.97
CA VAL A 99 17.10 9.16 6.42
C VAL A 99 16.50 10.54 6.71
N ILE A 100 15.29 10.58 7.25
CA ILE A 100 14.63 11.81 7.68
C ILE A 100 14.57 11.82 9.21
N PRO A 101 15.28 12.73 9.89
CA PRO A 101 15.27 12.80 11.35
C PRO A 101 13.86 12.90 11.92
N GLY A 102 13.53 12.10 12.94
CA GLY A 102 12.21 12.05 13.57
C GLY A 102 11.12 11.35 12.77
N MET A 103 11.36 10.94 11.53
CA MET A 103 10.38 10.25 10.68
C MET A 103 10.77 8.81 10.34
N THR A 104 12.05 8.45 10.46
CA THR A 104 12.54 7.08 10.26
C THR A 104 12.65 6.36 11.59
N SER A 105 12.29 5.07 11.61
CA SER A 105 12.39 4.20 12.79
C SER A 105 12.79 2.78 12.37
N LYS A 106 13.79 2.20 13.03
CA LYS A 106 14.31 0.85 12.74
C LYS A 106 14.37 0.01 14.02
N GLY A 107 13.20 -0.30 14.56
CA GLY A 107 13.06 -1.17 15.73
C GLY A 107 13.02 -2.66 15.40
N SER A 108 12.89 -3.50 16.42
CA SER A 108 12.73 -4.95 16.26
C SER A 108 11.32 -5.36 15.84
N HIS A 109 10.31 -4.54 16.13
CA HIS A 109 8.90 -4.77 15.84
C HIS A 109 8.30 -3.77 14.85
N TYR A 110 9.06 -2.74 14.51
CA TYR A 110 8.61 -1.66 13.65
C TYR A 110 9.76 -1.11 12.82
N HIS A 111 9.53 -1.00 11.53
CA HIS A 111 10.46 -0.39 10.58
C HIS A 111 9.67 0.62 9.74
N LYS A 112 10.12 1.86 9.74
CA LYS A 112 9.59 2.95 8.93
C LYS A 112 10.74 3.67 8.27
N ALA A 113 10.77 3.67 6.96
CA ALA A 113 11.85 4.31 6.20
C ALA A 113 11.32 4.89 4.90
N PHE A 114 12.01 5.95 4.44
CA PHE A 114 11.80 6.55 3.14
C PHE A 114 12.88 6.05 2.19
N TYR A 115 12.49 5.87 0.93
CA TYR A 115 13.39 5.48 -0.15
C TYR A 115 13.22 6.40 -1.33
N THR A 116 14.30 6.73 -2.01
CA THR A 116 14.25 7.51 -3.26
C THR A 116 14.23 6.58 -4.44
N TYR A 117 13.43 6.92 -5.45
CA TYR A 117 13.40 6.24 -6.72
C TYR A 117 13.76 7.19 -7.88
N PRO A 118 14.35 6.67 -8.98
CA PRO A 118 14.64 7.47 -10.15
C PRO A 118 13.35 8.08 -10.72
N ARG A 119 13.34 9.40 -10.88
CA ARG A 119 12.20 10.13 -11.47
C ARG A 119 12.33 10.14 -12.98
N ALA A 120 11.29 9.72 -13.67
CA ALA A 120 11.16 9.87 -15.13
C ALA A 120 10.47 11.18 -15.49
N ILE A 121 9.76 11.79 -14.53
CA ILE A 121 8.91 12.95 -14.76
C ILE A 121 9.37 14.09 -13.86
N ASP A 122 9.73 15.22 -14.48
CA ASP A 122 10.10 16.44 -13.77
C ASP A 122 8.84 17.28 -13.53
N THR A 123 8.04 16.88 -12.56
CA THR A 123 6.85 17.61 -12.13
C THR A 123 7.02 18.11 -10.71
N GLU A 124 6.52 19.32 -10.45
CA GLU A 124 6.45 19.88 -9.10
C GLU A 124 5.59 19.01 -8.17
N GLN A 125 5.82 19.12 -6.87
CA GLN A 125 5.01 18.46 -5.84
C GLN A 125 3.54 18.77 -6.03
N VAL A 126 2.71 17.74 -5.99
CA VAL A 126 1.25 17.86 -6.06
C VAL A 126 0.66 17.63 -4.67
N GLY A 127 0.33 18.72 -3.99
CA GLY A 127 -0.22 18.67 -2.65
C GLY A 127 0.76 18.04 -1.64
N ALA A 128 0.29 17.07 -0.85
CA ALA A 128 1.09 16.39 0.16
C ALA A 128 1.94 15.22 -0.39
N ILE A 129 1.88 14.94 -1.70
CA ILE A 129 2.57 13.78 -2.31
C ILE A 129 4.04 14.09 -2.48
N ARG A 130 4.88 13.23 -1.93
CA ARG A 130 6.34 13.32 -2.01
C ARG A 130 6.83 12.68 -3.30
N ALA A 131 7.03 13.51 -4.33
CA ALA A 131 7.61 13.05 -5.60
C ALA A 131 9.00 12.42 -5.39
N GLY A 132 9.30 11.34 -6.09
CA GLY A 132 10.58 10.66 -6.01
C GLY A 132 10.84 9.90 -4.70
N GLN A 133 9.87 9.85 -3.78
CA GLN A 133 10.02 9.18 -2.49
C GLN A 133 8.95 8.12 -2.27
N LEU A 134 9.32 7.01 -1.65
CA LEU A 134 8.44 5.92 -1.25
C LEU A 134 8.57 5.74 0.26
N LEU A 135 7.44 5.75 0.97
CA LEU A 135 7.38 5.41 2.38
C LEU A 135 7.01 3.94 2.55
N VAL A 136 7.84 3.22 3.29
CA VAL A 136 7.61 1.82 3.65
C VAL A 136 7.51 1.70 5.16
N GLU A 137 6.40 1.14 5.63
CA GLU A 137 6.17 0.82 7.03
C GLU A 137 5.94 -0.69 7.17
N ILE A 138 6.76 -1.36 8.00
CA ILE A 138 6.61 -2.79 8.31
C ILE A 138 6.47 -2.94 9.82
N ASN A 139 5.44 -3.62 10.27
CA ASN A 139 5.22 -3.82 11.70
C ASN A 139 4.74 -5.23 12.05
N SER A 140 4.79 -5.56 13.34
CA SER A 140 4.36 -6.83 13.91
C SER A 140 3.52 -6.65 15.17
N PHE A 141 2.81 -5.50 15.28
CA PHE A 141 2.06 -5.14 16.50
C PHE A 141 0.79 -5.96 16.69
N ALA A 142 0.19 -6.42 15.60
CA ALA A 142 -1.00 -7.25 15.63
C ALA A 142 -0.90 -8.34 14.57
N ASN A 143 -1.53 -9.49 14.82
CA ASN A 143 -1.63 -10.52 13.80
C ASN A 143 -2.51 -10.04 12.64
N PRO A 144 -1.99 -9.97 11.41
CA PRO A 144 -2.73 -9.54 10.25
C PRO A 144 -3.62 -10.66 9.69
N TYR A 145 -4.63 -11.06 10.43
CA TYR A 145 -5.54 -12.13 10.06
C TYR A 145 -7.01 -11.67 10.21
N PRO A 146 -7.92 -12.10 9.33
CA PRO A 146 -7.67 -12.88 8.11
C PRO A 146 -6.98 -12.06 7.01
N PHE A 147 -6.32 -12.74 6.10
CA PHE A 147 -5.77 -12.18 4.87
C PHE A 147 -6.09 -13.11 3.69
N GLU A 148 -6.01 -12.59 2.49
CA GLU A 148 -6.28 -13.33 1.26
C GLU A 148 -5.24 -13.00 0.18
N ARG A 149 -5.13 -13.87 -0.79
CA ARG A 149 -4.23 -13.68 -1.93
C ARG A 149 -4.94 -12.89 -3.02
N ARG A 150 -4.33 -11.80 -3.48
CA ARG A 150 -4.88 -10.91 -4.49
C ARG A 150 -3.87 -10.62 -5.59
N SER A 151 -4.37 -10.57 -6.82
CA SER A 151 -3.59 -10.14 -7.96
C SER A 151 -3.55 -8.61 -8.03
N LEU A 152 -2.36 -8.04 -8.15
CA LEU A 152 -2.14 -6.61 -8.30
C LEU A 152 -1.35 -6.30 -9.57
N CYS A 153 -1.59 -5.11 -10.12
CA CYS A 153 -0.74 -4.54 -11.16
C CYS A 153 -0.71 -3.01 -11.06
N SER A 154 0.20 -2.38 -11.79
CA SER A 154 0.28 -0.92 -11.83
C SER A 154 -0.77 -0.32 -12.77
N PHE A 155 -1.12 0.94 -12.58
CA PHE A 155 -1.95 1.69 -13.53
C PHE A 155 -1.36 1.67 -14.94
N LEU A 156 -0.03 1.70 -15.03
CA LEU A 156 0.65 1.59 -16.33
C LEU A 156 0.40 0.23 -16.98
N THR A 157 0.43 -0.86 -16.22
CA THR A 157 0.11 -2.20 -16.70
C THR A 157 -1.33 -2.29 -17.19
N GLU A 158 -2.28 -1.80 -16.41
CA GLU A 158 -3.70 -1.77 -16.78
C GLU A 158 -3.91 -0.99 -18.09
N PHE A 159 -3.25 0.18 -18.22
CA PHE A 159 -3.31 0.99 -19.44
C PHE A 159 -2.74 0.24 -20.65
N LEU A 160 -1.58 -0.41 -20.50
CA LEU A 160 -0.95 -1.16 -21.59
C LEU A 160 -1.80 -2.36 -22.02
N GLN A 161 -2.44 -3.06 -21.07
CA GLN A 161 -3.39 -4.14 -21.38
C GLN A 161 -4.60 -3.61 -22.15
N ALA A 162 -5.20 -2.53 -21.67
CA ALA A 162 -6.37 -1.92 -22.29
C ALA A 162 -6.11 -1.37 -23.71
N THR A 163 -4.86 -1.01 -24.00
CA THR A 163 -4.44 -0.51 -25.33
C THR A 163 -3.80 -1.57 -26.22
N GLY A 164 -3.76 -2.84 -25.78
CA GLY A 164 -3.20 -3.96 -26.55
C GLY A 164 -1.66 -4.00 -26.60
N ASN A 165 -0.98 -3.21 -25.77
CA ASN A 165 0.48 -3.10 -25.73
C ASN A 165 1.14 -4.16 -24.82
N ASN A 166 0.65 -5.40 -24.83
CA ASN A 166 1.11 -6.48 -23.94
C ASN A 166 2.60 -6.79 -24.06
N ARG A 167 3.21 -6.59 -25.24
CA ARG A 167 4.64 -6.79 -25.43
C ARG A 167 5.49 -5.92 -24.49
N MET A 168 5.06 -4.68 -24.24
CA MET A 168 5.76 -3.78 -23.30
C MET A 168 5.69 -4.29 -21.86
N ILE A 169 4.59 -4.92 -21.48
CA ILE A 169 4.44 -5.52 -20.14
C ILE A 169 5.48 -6.62 -19.93
N GLU A 170 5.71 -7.47 -20.94
CA GLU A 170 6.71 -8.52 -20.89
C GLU A 170 8.14 -7.96 -20.91
N GLU A 171 8.41 -7.03 -21.81
CA GLU A 171 9.73 -6.41 -22.00
C GLU A 171 10.23 -5.69 -20.74
N TYR A 172 9.32 -5.01 -20.01
CA TYR A 172 9.67 -4.24 -18.81
C TYR A 172 9.34 -4.95 -17.50
N GLY A 173 8.92 -6.21 -17.54
CA GLY A 173 8.66 -7.02 -16.35
C GLY A 173 7.54 -6.46 -15.48
N MET A 174 6.48 -5.92 -16.09
CA MET A 174 5.35 -5.27 -15.40
C MET A 174 4.10 -6.17 -15.31
N GLN A 175 4.29 -7.50 -15.34
CA GLN A 175 3.18 -8.45 -15.23
C GLN A 175 2.43 -8.28 -13.92
N PRO A 176 1.11 -8.58 -13.89
CA PRO A 176 0.37 -8.76 -12.64
C PRO A 176 1.05 -9.79 -11.73
N PHE A 177 1.00 -9.56 -10.45
CA PHE A 177 1.62 -10.42 -9.44
C PHE A 177 0.68 -10.67 -8.26
N GLU A 178 0.88 -11.80 -7.59
CA GLU A 178 0.08 -12.19 -6.42
C GLU A 178 0.75 -11.73 -5.13
N VAL A 179 -0.04 -11.20 -4.21
CA VAL A 179 0.42 -10.76 -2.88
C VAL A 179 -0.63 -11.09 -1.81
N ASN A 180 -0.20 -11.40 -0.59
CA ASN A 180 -1.09 -11.55 0.54
C ASN A 180 -1.55 -10.17 1.02
N VAL A 181 -2.85 -9.96 1.13
CA VAL A 181 -3.49 -8.69 1.49
C VAL A 181 -4.39 -8.87 2.68
N LEU A 182 -4.31 -7.98 3.66
CA LEU A 182 -5.20 -7.97 4.82
C LEU A 182 -6.66 -7.82 4.37
N ASP A 183 -7.53 -8.67 4.90
CA ASP A 183 -8.97 -8.61 4.61
C ASP A 183 -9.53 -7.20 4.91
N ARG A 184 -10.39 -6.70 4.00
CA ARG A 184 -10.96 -5.35 4.11
C ARG A 184 -11.78 -5.14 5.37
N ARG A 185 -12.45 -6.20 5.87
CA ARG A 185 -13.22 -6.18 7.13
C ARG A 185 -12.29 -5.99 8.34
N ARG A 186 -11.11 -6.63 8.31
CA ARG A 186 -10.08 -6.41 9.33
C ARG A 186 -9.52 -4.98 9.26
N THR A 187 -9.33 -4.46 8.05
CA THR A 187 -8.91 -3.06 7.86
C THR A 187 -9.97 -2.09 8.40
N LEU A 188 -11.26 -2.36 8.20
CA LEU A 188 -12.37 -1.62 8.81
C LEU A 188 -12.22 -1.56 10.34
N THR A 189 -12.06 -2.73 10.97
CA THR A 189 -11.90 -2.82 12.43
C THR A 189 -10.67 -2.05 12.92
N GLU A 190 -9.51 -2.18 12.26
CA GLU A 190 -8.29 -1.45 12.64
C GLU A 190 -8.48 0.06 12.59
N LYS A 191 -9.21 0.58 11.59
CA LYS A 191 -9.50 2.02 11.47
C LYS A 191 -10.47 2.50 12.53
N LEU A 192 -11.53 1.75 12.81
CA LEU A 192 -12.47 2.05 13.89
C LEU A 192 -11.76 2.10 15.26
N VAL A 193 -11.01 1.06 15.60
CA VAL A 193 -10.22 1.01 16.85
C VAL A 193 -9.23 2.16 16.92
N SER A 194 -8.60 2.55 15.81
CA SER A 194 -7.69 3.69 15.78
C SER A 194 -8.39 5.01 16.10
N LEU A 195 -9.60 5.23 15.62
CA LEU A 195 -10.40 6.43 15.94
C LEU A 195 -10.90 6.42 17.38
N ILE A 196 -11.41 5.28 17.86
CA ILE A 196 -11.85 5.12 19.25
C ILE A 196 -10.70 5.42 20.23
N ARG A 197 -9.50 4.88 19.97
CA ARG A 197 -8.33 5.18 20.81
C ARG A 197 -7.97 6.66 20.82
N CYS A 198 -8.09 7.34 19.68
CA CYS A 198 -7.88 8.80 19.63
C CYS A 198 -8.92 9.56 20.46
N SER A 199 -10.19 9.16 20.44
CA SER A 199 -11.25 9.81 21.20
C SER A 199 -11.11 9.63 22.71
N LEU A 200 -10.58 8.48 23.15
CA LEU A 200 -10.36 8.17 24.56
C LEU A 200 -9.10 8.83 25.16
N ALA A 201 -8.15 9.24 24.31
CA ALA A 201 -6.87 9.77 24.76
C ALA A 201 -6.89 11.24 25.25
N ASN A 202 -8.04 11.88 25.37
CA ASN A 202 -8.23 13.30 25.78
C ASN A 202 -7.46 14.36 24.96
N LEU A 203 -6.91 13.99 23.81
CA LEU A 203 -6.11 14.83 22.91
C LEU A 203 -6.83 15.00 21.55
N TYR A 204 -8.11 15.34 21.60
CA TYR A 204 -9.06 15.14 20.50
C TYR A 204 -8.67 15.71 19.15
N MET A 205 -8.59 17.03 19.05
CA MET A 205 -8.69 17.68 17.73
C MET A 205 -7.45 17.46 16.83
N PRO A 206 -6.21 17.68 17.28
CA PRO A 206 -5.05 17.50 16.38
C PRO A 206 -4.87 16.05 15.93
N GLN A 207 -5.16 15.08 16.82
CA GLN A 207 -5.00 13.66 16.50
C GLN A 207 -6.12 13.14 15.57
N LEU A 208 -7.35 13.61 15.74
CA LEU A 208 -8.45 13.29 14.83
C LEU A 208 -8.25 13.91 13.45
N THR A 209 -7.76 15.15 13.39
CA THR A 209 -7.41 15.80 12.11
C THR A 209 -6.35 15.01 11.37
N ALA A 210 -5.32 14.51 12.05
CA ALA A 210 -4.30 13.63 11.46
C ALA A 210 -4.89 12.31 10.93
N LYS A 211 -6.08 11.92 11.41
CA LYS A 211 -6.77 10.69 10.99
C LYS A 211 -7.91 10.91 10.00
N ILE A 212 -8.01 12.06 9.37
CA ILE A 212 -9.06 12.35 8.38
C ILE A 212 -9.16 11.29 7.28
N ARG A 213 -8.03 10.71 6.88
CA ARG A 213 -7.99 9.60 5.91
C ARG A 213 -8.70 8.34 6.41
N HIS A 214 -8.75 8.08 7.73
CA HIS A 214 -9.48 6.95 8.30
C HIS A 214 -11.00 7.14 8.13
N PHE A 215 -11.52 8.35 8.33
CA PHE A 215 -12.94 8.64 8.10
C PHE A 215 -13.32 8.44 6.64
N TYR A 216 -12.47 8.92 5.72
CA TYR A 216 -12.68 8.69 4.29
C TYR A 216 -12.73 7.19 3.95
N ASP A 217 -11.73 6.44 4.41
CA ASP A 217 -11.64 5.01 4.14
C ASP A 217 -12.82 4.24 4.75
N LEU A 218 -13.24 4.59 5.98
CA LEU A 218 -14.42 4.02 6.64
C LEU A 218 -15.70 4.31 5.89
N HIS A 219 -15.88 5.54 5.38
CA HIS A 219 -17.03 5.88 4.56
C HIS A 219 -17.17 4.99 3.32
N HIS A 220 -16.05 4.63 2.69
CA HIS A 220 -16.08 3.73 1.54
C HIS A 220 -16.23 2.26 1.94
N LEU A 221 -15.58 1.82 3.02
CA LEU A 221 -15.71 0.47 3.55
C LEU A 221 -17.14 0.16 4.00
N LEU A 222 -17.85 1.13 4.59
CA LEU A 222 -19.24 0.95 5.02
C LEU A 222 -20.25 0.91 3.86
N LYS A 223 -19.83 1.16 2.61
CA LYS A 223 -20.63 0.92 1.41
C LYS A 223 -20.44 -0.48 0.83
N ASP A 224 -19.43 -1.21 1.28
CA ASP A 224 -19.20 -2.60 0.91
C ASP A 224 -20.10 -3.51 1.77
N GLU A 225 -20.93 -4.33 1.13
CA GLU A 225 -21.94 -5.15 1.83
C GLU A 225 -21.31 -6.15 2.80
N GLU A 226 -20.16 -6.72 2.46
CA GLU A 226 -19.47 -7.67 3.35
C GLU A 226 -18.87 -6.95 4.58
N CYS A 227 -18.39 -5.72 4.41
CA CYS A 227 -17.91 -4.91 5.52
C CYS A 227 -19.06 -4.46 6.43
N LEU A 228 -20.21 -4.10 5.84
CA LEU A 228 -21.39 -3.66 6.59
C LEU A 228 -21.99 -4.81 7.42
N THR A 229 -22.07 -6.01 6.86
CA THR A 229 -22.61 -7.20 7.57
C THR A 229 -21.64 -7.76 8.60
N TYR A 230 -20.38 -7.38 8.56
CA TYR A 230 -19.36 -7.82 9.53
C TYR A 230 -19.42 -7.06 10.85
N LEU A 231 -19.99 -5.85 10.89
CA LEU A 231 -20.17 -5.01 12.09
C LEU A 231 -21.36 -5.45 12.92
#